data_8a9b83990f99e200bb66617736b8f780
#
_entry.id   8a9b83990f99e200bb66617736b8f780
#
_cell.length_a   1.000
_cell.length_b   1.000
_cell.length_c   1.000
_cell.angle_alpha   90.00
_cell.angle_beta   90.00
_cell.angle_gamma   90.00
#
_symmetry.space_group_name_H-M   'P 1'
#
loop_
_entity.id
_entity.type
_entity.pdbx_description
1 polymer ?
#
loop_
_entity_poly.entity_id
_entity_poly.type
_entity_poly.pdbx_seq_one_letter_code
_entity_poly.pdbx_strand_id
1 'polypeptide(L)'
;AFNYYGRDGAYLRDEILPYVKHGGYIYIAVPSMVKDCHDALPEELLLSWTPEQLAFMHDVEFWRGVIAKTPGVEVLCIEEMRSRDEVWRDWLTQDNPYAERDRRSMEAGAGKYLNFIKMILRKT
;
A
#
# COMPACT_ATOMS: atom_id res chain seq x y z
N ALA A 1 -7.77 0.90 1.51
CA ALA A 1 -8.34 1.05 2.83
C ALA A 1 -7.30 0.97 3.95
N PHE A 2 -6.52 -0.11 4.05
CA PHE A 2 -5.53 -0.21 5.14
C PHE A 2 -4.48 0.90 5.07
N ASN A 3 -4.06 1.31 3.90
CA ASN A 3 -3.07 2.40 3.74
C ASN A 3 -3.59 3.76 4.25
N TYR A 4 -4.90 3.94 4.37
CA TYR A 4 -5.49 5.14 4.97
C TYR A 4 -5.51 5.10 6.48
N TYR A 5 -5.88 3.97 7.07
CA TYR A 5 -6.19 3.84 8.50
C TYR A 5 -5.06 3.23 9.31
N GLY A 6 -4.18 2.45 8.69
CA GLY A 6 -3.19 1.64 9.38
C GLY A 6 -1.83 2.29 9.63
N ARG A 7 -1.64 3.55 9.26
CA ARG A 7 -0.33 4.21 9.28
C ARG A 7 0.30 4.38 10.66
N ASP A 8 -0.50 4.44 11.70
CA ASP A 8 0.00 4.61 13.07
C ASP A 8 0.02 3.32 13.90
N GLY A 9 -0.45 2.22 13.33
CA GLY A 9 -0.53 0.94 14.01
C GLY A 9 -1.77 0.74 14.87
N ALA A 10 -2.48 1.80 15.24
CA ALA A 10 -3.66 1.68 16.09
C ALA A 10 -4.80 0.92 15.41
N TYR A 11 -4.98 1.13 14.13
CA TYR A 11 -6.01 0.45 13.36
C TYR A 11 -5.83 -1.07 13.37
N LEU A 12 -4.62 -1.55 13.14
CA LEU A 12 -4.31 -2.98 13.21
C LEU A 12 -4.58 -3.53 14.59
N ARG A 13 -4.09 -2.85 15.63
CA ARG A 13 -4.23 -3.29 17.02
C ARG A 13 -5.68 -3.32 17.49
N ASP A 14 -6.45 -2.27 17.20
CA ASP A 14 -7.75 -2.04 17.81
C ASP A 14 -8.91 -2.50 16.94
N GLU A 15 -8.76 -2.45 15.61
CA GLU A 15 -9.85 -2.71 14.67
C GLU A 15 -9.73 -4.04 13.92
N ILE A 16 -8.53 -4.61 13.83
CA ILE A 16 -8.31 -5.88 13.10
C ILE A 16 -8.02 -7.02 14.06
N LEU A 17 -7.00 -6.89 14.90
CA LEU A 17 -6.53 -7.97 15.77
C LEU A 17 -7.62 -8.56 16.67
N PRO A 18 -8.56 -7.77 17.24
CA PRO A 18 -9.62 -8.36 18.09
C PRO A 18 -10.50 -9.38 17.38
N TYR A 19 -10.60 -9.30 16.05
CA TYR A 19 -11.44 -10.19 15.25
C TYR A 19 -10.69 -11.38 14.66
N VAL A 20 -9.38 -11.46 14.87
CA VAL A 20 -8.54 -12.55 14.38
C VAL A 20 -8.36 -13.57 15.50
N LYS A 21 -8.49 -14.85 15.18
CA LYS A 21 -8.22 -15.91 16.13
C LYS A 21 -6.76 -15.94 16.52
N HIS A 22 -6.49 -16.33 17.76
CA HIS A 22 -5.11 -16.60 18.22
C HIS A 22 -4.44 -17.60 17.29
N GLY A 23 -3.26 -17.26 16.78
CA GLY A 23 -2.58 -18.05 15.76
C GLY A 23 -3.10 -17.87 14.33
N GLY A 24 -4.13 -17.05 14.13
CA GLY A 24 -4.70 -16.78 12.82
C GLY A 24 -3.81 -15.84 11.98
N TYR A 25 -4.04 -15.87 10.67
CA TYR A 25 -3.27 -15.10 9.70
C TYR A 25 -4.03 -13.86 9.26
N ILE A 26 -3.26 -12.81 8.93
CA ILE A 26 -3.78 -11.56 8.38
C ILE A 26 -3.02 -11.30 7.09
N TYR A 27 -3.75 -11.11 6.00
CA TYR A 27 -3.19 -10.70 4.72
C TYR A 27 -3.62 -9.28 4.41
N ILE A 28 -2.64 -8.42 4.14
CA ILE A 28 -2.85 -7.01 3.81
C ILE A 28 -2.14 -6.71 2.50
N ALA A 29 -2.86 -6.09 1.56
CA ALA A 29 -2.29 -5.57 0.33
C ALA A 29 -2.61 -4.09 0.23
N VAL A 30 -1.60 -3.27 -0.05
CA VAL A 30 -1.76 -1.82 -0.14
C VAL A 30 -1.04 -1.27 -1.37
N PRO A 31 -1.63 -0.26 -2.04
CA PRO A 31 -0.88 0.54 -3.01
C PRO A 31 0.19 1.33 -2.28
N SER A 32 1.38 1.39 -2.85
CA SER A 32 2.57 1.86 -2.15
C SER A 32 3.54 2.54 -3.11
N MET A 33 4.59 3.14 -2.54
CA MET A 33 5.70 3.68 -3.29
C MET A 33 6.88 2.71 -3.26
N VAL A 34 7.66 2.68 -4.34
CA VAL A 34 8.93 1.93 -4.36
C VAL A 34 9.87 2.50 -3.31
N LYS A 35 9.92 3.84 -3.23
CA LYS A 35 10.65 4.57 -2.20
C LYS A 35 9.86 5.84 -1.87
N ASP A 36 9.73 6.16 -0.59
CA ASP A 36 9.04 7.39 -0.17
C ASP A 36 9.73 8.62 -0.79
N CYS A 37 8.94 9.44 -1.46
CA CYS A 37 9.40 10.63 -2.15
C CYS A 37 8.47 11.84 -1.93
N HIS A 38 7.83 11.91 -0.77
CA HIS A 38 6.83 12.94 -0.46
C HIS A 38 7.42 14.35 -0.45
N ASP A 39 8.72 14.50 -0.20
CA ASP A 39 9.41 15.79 -0.21
C ASP A 39 9.71 16.32 -1.61
N ALA A 40 9.69 15.45 -2.62
CA ALA A 40 9.98 15.80 -4.00
C ALA A 40 9.18 14.89 -4.94
N LEU A 41 7.86 15.10 -4.99
CA LEU A 41 6.95 14.27 -5.78
C LEU A 41 7.23 14.42 -7.29
N PRO A 42 7.43 13.30 -8.01
CA PRO A 42 7.57 13.34 -9.46
C PRO A 42 6.34 13.90 -10.16
N GLU A 43 6.55 14.67 -11.21
CA GLU A 43 5.44 15.25 -12.00
C GLU A 43 4.51 14.19 -12.56
N GLU A 44 5.04 13.03 -12.94
CA GLU A 44 4.26 11.92 -13.48
C GLU A 44 3.18 11.45 -12.51
N LEU A 45 3.47 11.46 -11.21
CA LEU A 45 2.47 11.11 -10.19
C LEU A 45 1.38 12.17 -10.05
N LEU A 46 1.75 13.43 -10.20
CA LEU A 46 0.83 14.55 -9.99
C LEU A 46 -0.18 14.74 -11.13
N LEU A 47 -0.04 14.00 -12.23
CA LEU A 47 -1.03 14.00 -13.30
C LEU A 47 -2.34 13.35 -12.87
N SER A 48 -2.29 12.36 -11.98
CA SER A 48 -3.46 11.59 -11.56
C SER A 48 -3.80 11.75 -10.08
N TRP A 49 -2.80 12.02 -9.23
CA TRP A 49 -3.00 12.06 -7.77
C TRP A 49 -2.54 13.39 -7.19
N THR A 50 -3.24 13.83 -6.14
CA THR A 50 -2.83 15.00 -5.37
C THR A 50 -1.75 14.61 -4.35
N PRO A 51 -0.96 15.58 -3.82
CA PRO A 51 -0.04 15.29 -2.73
C PRO A 51 -0.71 14.66 -1.51
N GLU A 52 -1.94 15.06 -1.20
CA GLU A 52 -2.71 14.51 -0.09
C GLU A 52 -3.05 13.02 -0.31
N GLN A 53 -3.40 12.64 -1.54
CA GLN A 53 -3.66 11.24 -1.88
C GLN A 53 -2.39 10.41 -1.82
N LEU A 54 -1.28 10.96 -2.31
CA LEU A 54 0.02 10.26 -2.29
C LEU A 54 0.59 10.13 -0.88
N ALA A 55 0.17 10.98 0.07
CA ALA A 55 0.59 10.89 1.46
C ALA A 55 0.17 9.59 2.15
N PHE A 56 -0.79 8.85 1.59
CA PHE A 56 -1.23 7.55 2.09
C PHE A 56 -0.45 6.38 1.48
N MET A 57 0.45 6.63 0.54
CA MET A 57 1.27 5.62 -0.10
C MET A 57 2.69 5.70 0.44
N HIS A 58 3.21 4.59 0.92
CA HIS A 58 4.52 4.51 1.55
C HIS A 58 5.31 3.30 1.03
N ASP A 59 6.61 3.27 1.32
CA ASP A 59 7.49 2.16 0.94
C ASP A 59 7.46 1.02 1.95
N VAL A 60 8.19 -0.05 1.65
CA VAL A 60 8.29 -1.24 2.51
C VAL A 60 8.82 -0.88 3.91
N GLU A 61 9.83 -0.03 4.00
CA GLU A 61 10.45 0.34 5.28
C GLU A 61 9.48 1.07 6.20
N PHE A 62 8.64 1.93 5.65
CA PHE A 62 7.58 2.57 6.43
C PHE A 62 6.63 1.54 7.03
N TRP A 63 6.13 0.59 6.23
CA TRP A 63 5.19 -0.41 6.72
C TRP A 63 5.82 -1.37 7.70
N ARG A 64 7.08 -1.75 7.50
CA ARG A 64 7.82 -2.53 8.49
C ARG A 64 7.87 -1.82 9.84
N GLY A 65 8.13 -0.51 9.83
CA GLY A 65 8.14 0.29 11.04
C GLY A 65 6.80 0.33 11.75
N VAL A 66 5.70 0.46 11.01
CA VAL A 66 4.34 0.45 11.56
C VAL A 66 4.05 -0.89 12.24
N ILE A 67 4.32 -2.00 11.55
CA ILE A 67 4.02 -3.34 12.07
C ILE A 67 4.91 -3.68 13.27
N ALA A 68 6.18 -3.27 13.24
CA ALA A 68 7.11 -3.50 14.35
C ALA A 68 6.65 -2.87 15.66
N LYS A 69 5.85 -1.81 15.60
CA LYS A 69 5.29 -1.14 16.79
C LYS A 69 4.00 -1.77 17.29
N THR A 70 3.45 -2.73 16.58
CA THR A 70 2.17 -3.35 16.92
C THR A 70 2.41 -4.62 17.71
N PRO A 71 2.04 -4.68 19.01
CA PRO A 71 2.18 -5.92 19.79
C PRO A 71 1.16 -6.95 19.33
N GLY A 72 1.48 -8.22 19.55
CA GLY A 72 0.55 -9.33 19.28
C GLY A 72 0.56 -9.82 17.84
N VAL A 73 1.54 -9.43 17.03
CA VAL A 73 1.68 -9.94 15.66
C VAL A 73 3.11 -10.41 15.40
N GLU A 74 3.22 -11.49 14.65
CA GLU A 74 4.45 -12.00 14.07
C GLU A 74 4.45 -11.65 12.57
N VAL A 75 5.54 -11.07 12.08
CA VAL A 75 5.69 -10.76 10.66
C VAL A 75 6.21 -12.00 9.94
N LEU A 76 5.43 -12.51 8.99
CA LEU A 76 5.86 -13.60 8.13
C LEU A 76 6.43 -13.06 6.82
N CYS A 77 5.86 -11.98 6.29
CA CYS A 77 6.29 -11.40 5.02
C CYS A 77 5.83 -9.94 4.94
N ILE A 78 6.72 -9.05 4.51
CA ILE A 78 6.38 -7.70 4.05
C ILE A 78 7.27 -7.46 2.83
N GLU A 79 6.67 -7.44 1.63
CA GLU A 79 7.43 -7.31 0.39
C GLU A 79 6.60 -6.73 -0.74
N GLU A 80 7.28 -6.25 -1.77
CA GLU A 80 6.63 -5.82 -3.01
C GLU A 80 6.02 -7.04 -3.72
N MET A 81 4.82 -6.85 -4.27
CA MET A 81 4.13 -7.89 -5.03
C MET A 81 4.78 -8.08 -6.39
N ARG A 82 5.06 -9.32 -6.76
CA ARG A 82 5.64 -9.67 -8.06
C ARG A 82 4.66 -9.41 -9.22
N SER A 83 3.37 -9.47 -8.95
CA SER A 83 2.30 -9.27 -9.92
C SER A 83 1.96 -7.78 -10.16
N ARG A 84 2.81 -6.86 -9.72
CA ARG A 84 2.57 -5.42 -9.82
C ARG A 84 2.15 -4.97 -11.22
N ASP A 85 2.88 -5.38 -12.24
CA ASP A 85 2.61 -4.95 -13.61
C ASP A 85 1.28 -5.51 -14.13
N GLU A 86 0.95 -6.75 -13.79
CA GLU A 86 -0.33 -7.36 -14.15
C GLU A 86 -1.50 -6.66 -13.46
N VAL A 87 -1.35 -6.34 -12.18
CA VAL A 87 -2.38 -5.65 -11.39
C VAL A 87 -2.68 -4.29 -12.00
N TRP A 88 -1.64 -3.50 -12.31
CA TRP A 88 -1.83 -2.21 -12.96
C TRP A 88 -2.46 -2.34 -14.34
N ARG A 89 -2.01 -3.30 -15.15
CA ARG A 89 -2.57 -3.55 -16.48
C ARG A 89 -4.05 -3.84 -16.38
N ASP A 90 -4.44 -4.76 -15.50
CA ASP A 90 -5.84 -5.14 -15.33
C ASP A 90 -6.70 -3.98 -14.84
N TRP A 91 -6.17 -3.21 -13.88
CA TRP A 91 -6.86 -2.03 -13.37
C TRP A 91 -7.09 -0.97 -14.45
N LEU A 92 -6.07 -0.68 -15.24
CA LEU A 92 -6.12 0.39 -16.24
C LEU A 92 -7.01 0.03 -17.45
N THR A 93 -7.39 -1.23 -17.61
CA THR A 93 -8.35 -1.65 -18.64
C THR A 93 -9.80 -1.49 -18.19
N GLN A 94 -10.04 -1.18 -16.92
CA GLN A 94 -11.40 -1.01 -16.41
C GLN A 94 -12.05 0.26 -16.94
N ASP A 95 -13.36 0.16 -17.22
CA ASP A 95 -14.16 1.29 -17.70
C ASP A 95 -14.80 2.00 -16.49
N ASN A 96 -13.99 2.81 -15.81
CA ASN A 96 -14.47 3.64 -14.70
C ASN A 96 -13.61 4.91 -14.58
N PRO A 97 -14.15 5.98 -13.94
CA PRO A 97 -13.46 7.28 -13.85
C PRO A 97 -12.12 7.22 -13.09
N TYR A 98 -11.99 6.34 -12.11
CA TYR A 98 -10.75 6.22 -11.33
C TYR A 98 -9.63 5.61 -12.17
N ALA A 99 -9.93 4.58 -12.96
CA ALA A 99 -8.96 3.98 -13.87
C ALA A 99 -8.55 4.96 -14.97
N GLU A 100 -9.50 5.71 -15.51
CA GLU A 100 -9.21 6.75 -16.51
C GLU A 100 -8.28 7.82 -15.98
N ARG A 101 -8.49 8.25 -14.74
CA ARG A 101 -7.63 9.21 -14.06
C ARG A 101 -6.21 8.66 -13.89
N ASP A 102 -6.10 7.42 -13.44
CA ASP A 102 -4.82 6.80 -13.15
C ASP A 102 -3.99 6.57 -14.42
N ARG A 103 -4.63 6.34 -15.57
CA ARG A 103 -3.93 6.16 -16.85
C ARG A 103 -3.01 7.31 -17.19
N ARG A 104 -3.39 8.53 -16.87
CA ARG A 104 -2.57 9.72 -17.19
C ARG A 104 -1.17 9.61 -16.59
N SER A 105 -1.08 9.27 -15.31
CA SER A 105 0.21 9.08 -14.65
C SER A 105 0.93 7.84 -15.15
N MET A 106 0.21 6.73 -15.32
CA MET A 106 0.85 5.46 -15.72
C MET A 106 1.39 5.53 -17.16
N GLU A 107 0.69 6.19 -18.07
CA GLU A 107 1.17 6.43 -19.44
C GLU A 107 2.40 7.35 -19.45
N ALA A 108 2.54 8.25 -18.48
CA ALA A 108 3.70 9.11 -18.32
C ALA A 108 4.89 8.42 -17.63
N GLY A 109 4.77 7.13 -17.27
CA GLY A 109 5.86 6.36 -16.67
C GLY A 109 5.87 6.33 -15.16
N ALA A 110 4.75 6.67 -14.49
CA ALA A 110 4.68 6.69 -13.04
C ALA A 110 4.87 5.31 -12.38
N GLY A 111 4.75 4.22 -13.13
CA GLY A 111 4.91 2.86 -12.62
C GLY A 111 6.27 2.57 -12.00
N LYS A 112 7.30 3.32 -12.35
CA LYS A 112 8.64 3.19 -11.73
C LYS A 112 8.69 3.70 -10.29
N TYR A 113 7.69 4.49 -9.86
CA TYR A 113 7.61 5.05 -8.52
C TYR A 113 6.62 4.33 -7.63
N LEU A 114 5.72 3.52 -8.19
CA LEU A 114 4.61 2.88 -7.49
C LEU A 114 4.72 1.37 -7.52
N ASN A 115 4.24 0.75 -6.46
CA ASN A 115 4.13 -0.70 -6.36
C ASN A 115 2.91 -1.07 -5.53
N PHE A 116 2.72 -2.36 -5.33
CA PHE A 116 1.82 -2.90 -4.32
C PHE A 116 2.67 -3.70 -3.34
N ILE A 117 2.36 -3.54 -2.06
CA ILE A 117 3.03 -4.25 -0.98
C ILE A 117 2.05 -5.23 -0.35
N LYS A 118 2.50 -6.47 -0.16
CA LYS A 118 1.78 -7.48 0.61
C LYS A 118 2.41 -7.62 1.98
N MET A 119 1.56 -7.80 2.98
CA MET A 119 1.97 -8.09 4.34
C MET A 119 1.23 -9.33 4.80
N ILE A 120 1.96 -10.31 5.28
CA ILE A 120 1.39 -11.54 5.86
C ILE A 120 1.84 -11.58 7.31
N LEU A 121 0.86 -11.55 8.20
CA LEU A 121 1.07 -11.49 9.63
C LEU A 121 0.36 -12.66 10.30
N ARG A 122 0.82 -13.03 11.49
CA ARG A 122 0.17 -14.04 12.33
C ARG A 122 -0.09 -13.44 13.69
N LYS A 123 -1.30 -13.63 14.19
CA LYS A 123 -1.65 -13.21 15.56
C LYS A 123 -1.01 -14.18 16.57
N THR A 124 -0.21 -13.64 17.45
CA THR A 124 0.46 -14.41 18.51
C THR A 124 -0.41 -14.65 19.73
#